data_376bacc0f5c036408b7bdf0955fa108c
#
_entry.id   376bacc0f5c036408b7bdf0955fa108c
#
_cell.length_a   1.000
_cell.length_b   1.000
_cell.length_c   1.000
_cell.angle_alpha   90.00
_cell.angle_beta   90.00
_cell.angle_gamma   90.00
#
_symmetry.space_group_name_H-M   'P 1'
#
loop_
_entity.id
_entity.type
_entity.pdbx_description
1 polymer ?
#
loop_
_entity_poly.entity_id
_entity_poly.type
_entity_poly.pdbx_seq_one_letter_code
_entity_poly.pdbx_strand_id
1 'polypeptide(L)'
;MKKDEKEYLTLGEVAEILGINKTTLRHYNREGLIEFERDAENNYRYYHKNQINNFRIILNLRKVGFSIEEIKEIKIYFINKNYNKIIGKIDEKINEFQNEMENIQKNMEILKEHKKYMTCLNEIIEVDPEYILADKETKSFSRKDEKIFTTKNIDGKLYGVLCVDGKISDRKAVEYLYKKIEENNYIEDGDLSIEVTNPFGELSKEKSKIKIYKIPIKHLTCQQVTGLE
;
A
#
# COMPACT_ATOMS: atom_id res chain seq x y z
N MET A 1 -45.89 36.57 -3.72
CA MET A 1 -46.59 35.29 -3.31
C MET A 1 -45.65 34.62 -2.30
N LYS A 2 -46.02 34.53 -1.03
CA LYS A 2 -45.28 33.73 -0.05
C LYS A 2 -45.23 32.30 -0.57
N LYS A 3 -44.03 31.78 -0.89
CA LYS A 3 -43.88 30.36 -1.24
C LYS A 3 -44.30 29.52 -0.05
N ASP A 4 -45.09 28.52 -0.31
CA ASP A 4 -45.62 27.64 0.75
C ASP A 4 -44.45 26.93 1.41
N GLU A 5 -44.15 27.22 2.69
CA GLU A 5 -43.02 26.68 3.49
C GLU A 5 -43.02 25.14 3.54
N LYS A 6 -44.16 24.51 3.19
CA LYS A 6 -44.27 23.04 3.11
C LYS A 6 -43.58 22.41 1.89
N GLU A 7 -43.38 23.15 0.80
CA GLU A 7 -42.85 22.60 -0.46
C GLU A 7 -41.41 23.10 -0.82
N TYR A 8 -41.00 24.20 -0.24
CA TYR A 8 -39.73 24.84 -0.55
C TYR A 8 -38.78 24.89 0.63
N LEU A 9 -37.50 24.82 0.35
CA LEU A 9 -36.40 24.89 1.31
C LEU A 9 -35.49 26.06 0.96
N THR A 10 -34.96 26.70 1.96
CA THR A 10 -33.90 27.71 1.82
C THR A 10 -32.56 27.08 1.51
N LEU A 11 -31.61 27.87 1.04
CA LEU A 11 -30.20 27.44 0.86
C LEU A 11 -29.61 26.82 2.12
N GLY A 12 -29.97 27.36 3.31
CA GLY A 12 -29.50 26.87 4.60
C GLY A 12 -30.00 25.47 4.92
N GLU A 13 -31.30 25.29 4.81
CA GLU A 13 -31.97 24.01 5.08
C GLU A 13 -31.49 22.91 4.12
N VAL A 14 -31.35 23.22 2.82
CA VAL A 14 -30.78 22.25 1.85
C VAL A 14 -29.36 21.86 2.22
N ALA A 15 -28.51 22.84 2.57
CA ALA A 15 -27.13 22.59 2.98
C ALA A 15 -27.06 21.69 4.23
N GLU A 16 -27.93 21.92 5.19
CA GLU A 16 -28.05 21.12 6.42
C GLU A 16 -28.52 19.69 6.13
N ILE A 17 -29.63 19.54 5.37
CA ILE A 17 -30.19 18.23 4.98
C ILE A 17 -29.16 17.37 4.21
N LEU A 18 -28.33 18.01 3.37
CA LEU A 18 -27.34 17.34 2.54
C LEU A 18 -25.99 17.16 3.26
N GLY A 19 -25.78 17.77 4.42
CA GLY A 19 -24.52 17.73 5.14
C GLY A 19 -23.36 18.44 4.42
N ILE A 20 -23.64 19.50 3.65
CA ILE A 20 -22.65 20.27 2.90
C ILE A 20 -22.67 21.74 3.31
N ASN A 21 -21.58 22.45 3.00
CA ASN A 21 -21.55 23.88 3.26
C ASN A 21 -22.35 24.69 2.20
N LYS A 22 -22.81 25.85 2.58
CA LYS A 22 -23.57 26.78 1.70
C LYS A 22 -22.76 27.20 0.47
N THR A 23 -21.44 27.25 0.59
CA THR A 23 -20.53 27.62 -0.48
C THR A 23 -20.51 26.56 -1.58
N THR A 24 -20.46 25.29 -1.22
CA THR A 24 -20.54 24.16 -2.14
C THR A 24 -21.88 24.17 -2.91
N LEU A 25 -22.99 24.41 -2.23
CA LEU A 25 -24.29 24.47 -2.86
C LEU A 25 -24.39 25.66 -3.83
N ARG A 26 -23.83 26.84 -3.46
CA ARG A 26 -23.73 27.99 -4.36
C ARG A 26 -22.87 27.72 -5.58
N HIS A 27 -21.77 26.96 -5.42
CA HIS A 27 -20.92 26.54 -6.53
C HIS A 27 -21.71 25.66 -7.51
N TYR A 28 -22.41 24.63 -7.04
CA TYR A 28 -23.23 23.78 -7.91
C TYR A 28 -24.38 24.54 -8.59
N ASN A 29 -24.95 25.54 -7.94
CA ASN A 29 -25.89 26.45 -8.60
C ASN A 29 -25.23 27.23 -9.75
N ARG A 30 -24.04 27.78 -9.53
CA ARG A 30 -23.30 28.54 -10.56
C ARG A 30 -22.95 27.67 -11.75
N GLU A 31 -22.57 26.40 -11.47
CA GLU A 31 -22.26 25.43 -12.51
C GLU A 31 -23.52 24.88 -13.24
N GLY A 32 -24.72 25.23 -12.81
CA GLY A 32 -25.96 24.76 -13.46
C GLY A 32 -26.32 23.29 -13.16
N LEU A 33 -25.63 22.67 -12.19
CA LEU A 33 -25.95 21.31 -11.75
C LEU A 33 -27.26 21.27 -10.96
N ILE A 34 -27.50 22.30 -10.16
CA ILE A 34 -28.62 22.44 -9.23
C ILE A 34 -29.39 23.71 -9.61
N GLU A 35 -30.66 23.56 -9.82
CA GLU A 35 -31.56 24.67 -10.14
C GLU A 35 -32.19 25.22 -8.84
N PHE A 36 -32.54 26.48 -8.86
CA PHE A 36 -33.20 27.15 -7.75
C PHE A 36 -34.21 28.17 -8.31
N GLU A 37 -35.20 28.50 -7.52
CA GLU A 37 -36.10 29.58 -7.79
C GLU A 37 -35.75 30.79 -6.92
N ARG A 38 -35.93 32.01 -7.49
CA ARG A 38 -35.80 33.25 -6.73
C ARG A 38 -37.14 33.74 -6.28
N ASP A 39 -37.20 34.18 -5.07
CA ASP A 39 -38.35 34.91 -4.58
C ASP A 39 -38.33 36.33 -5.17
N ALA A 40 -39.48 36.78 -5.67
CA ALA A 40 -39.60 38.07 -6.38
C ALA A 40 -39.48 39.27 -5.42
N GLU A 41 -39.79 39.10 -4.14
CA GLU A 41 -39.84 40.19 -3.16
C GLU A 41 -38.49 40.40 -2.47
N ASN A 42 -37.80 39.30 -2.08
CA ASN A 42 -36.61 39.33 -1.28
C ASN A 42 -35.34 38.80 -1.97
N ASN A 43 -35.47 38.34 -3.23
CA ASN A 43 -34.39 37.76 -4.04
C ASN A 43 -33.68 36.55 -3.45
N TYR A 44 -34.26 35.89 -2.42
CA TYR A 44 -33.73 34.67 -1.81
C TYR A 44 -33.87 33.48 -2.76
N ARG A 45 -32.93 32.47 -2.62
CA ARG A 45 -32.96 31.24 -3.38
C ARG A 45 -33.76 30.21 -2.61
N TYR A 46 -34.68 29.57 -3.29
CA TYR A 46 -35.48 28.49 -2.80
C TYR A 46 -35.37 27.25 -3.67
N TYR A 47 -35.46 26.09 -3.06
CA TYR A 47 -35.31 24.77 -3.70
C TYR A 47 -36.56 23.95 -3.39
N HIS A 48 -37.12 23.32 -4.39
CA HIS A 48 -38.24 22.42 -4.15
C HIS A 48 -37.77 21.13 -3.45
N LYS A 49 -38.49 20.63 -2.47
CA LYS A 49 -38.13 19.44 -1.66
C LYS A 49 -37.87 18.19 -2.49
N ASN A 50 -38.58 17.99 -3.60
CA ASN A 50 -38.39 16.88 -4.49
C ASN A 50 -36.99 16.84 -5.15
N GLN A 51 -36.27 17.97 -5.18
CA GLN A 51 -34.94 18.06 -5.74
C GLN A 51 -33.86 17.45 -4.81
N ILE A 52 -34.15 17.23 -3.53
CA ILE A 52 -33.17 16.71 -2.55
C ILE A 52 -32.54 15.39 -3.02
N ASN A 53 -33.33 14.48 -3.58
CA ASN A 53 -32.79 13.21 -4.09
C ASN A 53 -31.85 13.41 -5.28
N ASN A 54 -32.15 14.34 -6.18
CA ASN A 54 -31.28 14.70 -7.30
C ASN A 54 -29.95 15.29 -6.79
N PHE A 55 -29.99 16.11 -5.74
CA PHE A 55 -28.80 16.66 -5.11
C PHE A 55 -27.94 15.58 -4.48
N ARG A 56 -28.54 14.57 -3.81
CA ARG A 56 -27.81 13.41 -3.26
C ARG A 56 -27.12 12.62 -4.36
N ILE A 57 -27.75 12.42 -5.51
CA ILE A 57 -27.11 11.74 -6.66
C ILE A 57 -25.89 12.51 -7.12
N ILE A 58 -25.98 13.84 -7.31
CA ILE A 58 -24.86 14.70 -7.68
C ILE A 58 -23.72 14.58 -6.67
N LEU A 59 -24.02 14.65 -5.36
CA LEU A 59 -23.03 14.51 -4.31
C LEU A 59 -22.35 13.13 -4.32
N ASN A 60 -23.11 12.07 -4.55
CA ASN A 60 -22.55 10.71 -4.64
C ASN A 60 -21.64 10.57 -5.85
N LEU A 61 -22.02 11.09 -7.01
CA LEU A 61 -21.17 11.09 -8.21
C LEU A 61 -19.88 11.89 -7.97
N ARG A 62 -19.96 13.06 -7.32
CA ARG A 62 -18.77 13.83 -6.93
C ARG A 62 -17.87 13.08 -5.98
N LYS A 63 -18.44 12.38 -5.00
CA LYS A 63 -17.69 11.57 -4.00
C LYS A 63 -16.89 10.45 -4.64
N VAL A 64 -17.40 9.86 -5.70
CA VAL A 64 -16.68 8.83 -6.48
C VAL A 64 -15.87 9.39 -7.65
N GLY A 65 -15.60 10.71 -7.67
CA GLY A 65 -14.61 11.32 -8.54
C GLY A 65 -15.12 11.75 -9.91
N PHE A 66 -16.45 11.73 -10.20
CA PHE A 66 -16.94 12.35 -11.42
C PHE A 66 -16.71 13.87 -11.40
N SER A 67 -16.22 14.42 -12.49
CA SER A 67 -16.09 15.87 -12.66
C SER A 67 -17.46 16.56 -12.79
N ILE A 68 -17.48 17.87 -12.68
CA ILE A 68 -18.71 18.66 -12.90
C ILE A 68 -19.22 18.46 -14.32
N GLU A 69 -18.32 18.44 -15.28
CA GLU A 69 -18.59 18.27 -16.71
C GLU A 69 -19.23 16.90 -16.99
N GLU A 70 -18.65 15.83 -16.44
CA GLU A 70 -19.19 14.48 -16.57
C GLU A 70 -20.61 14.36 -15.96
N ILE A 71 -20.84 15.01 -14.82
CA ILE A 71 -22.17 15.02 -14.20
C ILE A 71 -23.18 15.81 -15.06
N LYS A 72 -22.76 16.90 -15.70
CA LYS A 72 -23.61 17.63 -16.67
C LYS A 72 -23.97 16.74 -17.87
N GLU A 73 -23.01 15.98 -18.39
CA GLU A 73 -23.28 15.02 -19.47
C GLU A 73 -24.27 13.94 -19.02
N ILE A 74 -24.09 13.36 -17.83
CA ILE A 74 -25.00 12.38 -17.26
C ILE A 74 -26.41 12.96 -17.10
N LYS A 75 -26.56 14.22 -16.64
CA LYS A 75 -27.83 14.94 -16.55
C LYS A 75 -28.51 15.04 -17.93
N ILE A 76 -27.75 15.39 -18.99
CA ILE A 76 -28.25 15.47 -20.37
C ILE A 76 -28.70 14.08 -20.86
N TYR A 77 -27.90 13.03 -20.64
CA TYR A 77 -28.26 11.66 -21.02
C TYR A 77 -29.52 11.17 -20.29
N PHE A 78 -29.67 11.52 -19.02
CA PHE A 78 -30.84 11.19 -18.25
C PHE A 78 -32.11 11.84 -18.81
N ILE A 79 -32.08 13.15 -19.12
CA ILE A 79 -33.17 13.90 -19.73
C ILE A 79 -33.59 13.29 -21.08
N ASN A 80 -32.61 12.89 -21.89
CA ASN A 80 -32.81 12.27 -23.20
C ASN A 80 -33.12 10.74 -23.12
N LYS A 81 -33.29 10.18 -21.92
CA LYS A 81 -33.55 8.74 -21.67
C LYS A 81 -32.48 7.83 -22.28
N ASN A 82 -31.25 8.32 -22.46
CA ASN A 82 -30.13 7.57 -23.02
C ASN A 82 -29.35 6.84 -21.90
N TYR A 83 -29.99 5.87 -21.29
CA TYR A 83 -29.44 5.16 -20.12
C TYR A 83 -28.18 4.35 -20.45
N ASN A 84 -28.03 3.87 -21.69
CA ASN A 84 -26.84 3.15 -22.12
C ASN A 84 -25.55 4.01 -22.04
N LYS A 85 -25.67 5.32 -22.35
CA LYS A 85 -24.53 6.23 -22.19
C LYS A 85 -24.19 6.50 -20.74
N ILE A 86 -25.18 6.53 -19.86
CA ILE A 86 -24.96 6.66 -18.42
C ILE A 86 -24.25 5.42 -17.88
N ILE A 87 -24.70 4.22 -18.27
CA ILE A 87 -24.06 2.95 -17.91
C ILE A 87 -22.60 2.94 -18.38
N GLY A 88 -22.34 3.32 -19.66
CA GLY A 88 -20.98 3.39 -20.19
C GLY A 88 -20.06 4.32 -19.37
N LYS A 89 -20.56 5.50 -18.96
CA LYS A 89 -19.78 6.40 -18.09
C LYS A 89 -19.47 5.81 -16.71
N ILE A 90 -20.42 5.05 -16.16
CA ILE A 90 -20.22 4.36 -14.89
C ILE A 90 -19.19 3.25 -15.05
N ASP A 91 -19.25 2.46 -16.13
CA ASP A 91 -18.30 1.39 -16.43
C ASP A 91 -16.89 1.95 -16.66
N GLU A 92 -16.75 3.07 -17.36
CA GLU A 92 -15.48 3.78 -17.51
C GLU A 92 -14.87 4.11 -16.13
N LYS A 93 -15.68 4.64 -15.21
CA LYS A 93 -15.22 4.99 -13.86
C LYS A 93 -14.85 3.76 -13.02
N ILE A 94 -15.58 2.67 -13.16
CA ILE A 94 -15.25 1.38 -12.52
C ILE A 94 -13.90 0.87 -13.01
N ASN A 95 -13.66 0.91 -14.33
CA ASN A 95 -12.39 0.50 -14.92
C ASN A 95 -11.21 1.38 -14.45
N GLU A 96 -11.41 2.69 -14.31
CA GLU A 96 -10.41 3.59 -13.72
C GLU A 96 -10.00 3.12 -12.32
N PHE A 97 -10.97 2.84 -11.45
CA PHE A 97 -10.70 2.33 -10.10
C PHE A 97 -10.03 0.96 -10.08
N GLN A 98 -10.40 0.06 -10.99
CA GLN A 98 -9.75 -1.24 -11.10
C GLN A 98 -8.27 -1.09 -11.46
N ASN A 99 -7.95 -0.23 -12.44
CA ASN A 99 -6.57 0.06 -12.82
C ASN A 99 -5.77 0.71 -11.68
N GLU A 100 -6.38 1.63 -10.93
CA GLU A 100 -5.76 2.25 -9.76
C GLU A 100 -5.49 1.23 -8.67
N MET A 101 -6.42 0.32 -8.41
CA MET A 101 -6.27 -0.77 -7.44
C MET A 101 -5.11 -1.70 -7.82
N GLU A 102 -4.99 -2.08 -9.10
CA GLU A 102 -3.87 -2.88 -9.58
C GLU A 102 -2.52 -2.16 -9.39
N ASN A 103 -2.46 -0.87 -9.68
CA ASN A 103 -1.27 -0.07 -9.46
C ASN A 103 -0.89 0.02 -7.97
N ILE A 104 -1.88 0.20 -7.09
CA ILE A 104 -1.67 0.19 -5.64
C ILE A 104 -1.14 -1.17 -5.19
N GLN A 105 -1.69 -2.28 -5.70
CA GLN A 105 -1.21 -3.61 -5.37
C GLN A 105 0.25 -3.81 -5.78
N LYS A 106 0.65 -3.42 -7.00
CA LYS A 106 2.04 -3.48 -7.47
C LYS A 106 2.97 -2.65 -6.58
N ASN A 107 2.56 -1.44 -6.23
CA ASN A 107 3.34 -0.56 -5.34
C ASN A 107 3.49 -1.17 -3.93
N MET A 108 2.45 -1.83 -3.41
CA MET A 108 2.51 -2.54 -2.14
C MET A 108 3.50 -3.71 -2.17
N GLU A 109 3.59 -4.45 -3.28
CA GLU A 109 4.56 -5.53 -3.44
C GLU A 109 6.00 -4.99 -3.44
N ILE A 110 6.27 -3.93 -4.19
CA ILE A 110 7.57 -3.24 -4.19
C ILE A 110 7.95 -2.80 -2.76
N LEU A 111 7.02 -2.17 -2.03
CA LEU A 111 7.27 -1.74 -0.66
C LEU A 111 7.52 -2.92 0.30
N LYS A 112 6.82 -4.06 0.12
CA LYS A 112 7.06 -5.27 0.90
C LYS A 112 8.47 -5.82 0.67
N GLU A 113 8.95 -5.82 -0.57
CA GLU A 113 10.31 -6.22 -0.89
C GLU A 113 11.34 -5.28 -0.24
N HIS A 114 11.16 -3.97 -0.40
CA HIS A 114 12.04 -3.00 0.27
C HIS A 114 12.04 -3.16 1.78
N LYS A 115 10.87 -3.37 2.39
CA LYS A 115 10.77 -3.64 3.83
C LYS A 115 11.58 -4.87 4.22
N LYS A 116 11.52 -5.95 3.43
CA LYS A 116 12.31 -7.16 3.69
C LYS A 116 13.82 -6.86 3.72
N TYR A 117 14.32 -6.07 2.74
CA TYR A 117 15.72 -5.68 2.70
C TYR A 117 16.11 -4.76 3.86
N MET A 118 15.25 -3.79 4.21
CA MET A 118 15.49 -2.91 5.35
C MET A 118 15.50 -3.65 6.69
N THR A 119 14.66 -4.68 6.84
CA THR A 119 14.69 -5.52 8.05
C THR A 119 16.01 -6.26 8.15
N CYS A 120 16.51 -6.84 7.04
CA CYS A 120 17.82 -7.47 7.03
C CYS A 120 18.95 -6.47 7.34
N LEU A 121 18.88 -5.24 6.81
CA LEU A 121 19.83 -4.17 7.12
C LEU A 121 19.81 -3.78 8.60
N ASN A 122 18.64 -3.66 9.18
CA ASN A 122 18.49 -3.27 10.59
C ASN A 122 19.06 -4.35 11.52
N GLU A 123 18.90 -5.62 11.15
CA GLU A 123 19.54 -6.76 11.84
C GLU A 123 21.08 -6.71 11.71
N ILE A 124 21.62 -6.18 10.59
CA ILE A 124 23.07 -5.99 10.36
C ILE A 124 23.60 -4.73 11.06
N ILE A 125 22.84 -3.63 11.07
CA ILE A 125 23.26 -2.33 11.64
C ILE A 125 23.23 -2.35 13.18
N GLU A 126 22.39 -3.18 13.80
CA GLU A 126 22.43 -3.41 15.25
C GLU A 126 23.69 -4.21 15.70
N VAL A 127 24.41 -4.79 14.76
CA VAL A 127 25.77 -5.29 14.99
C VAL A 127 26.73 -4.11 14.88
N ASP A 128 27.40 -3.79 15.99
CA ASP A 128 28.31 -2.67 16.21
C ASP A 128 29.14 -2.28 14.98
N PRO A 129 29.19 -0.99 14.57
CA PRO A 129 30.01 -0.52 13.47
C PRO A 129 31.49 -0.90 13.59
N GLU A 130 32.03 -1.04 14.79
CA GLU A 130 33.38 -1.56 15.04
C GLU A 130 33.57 -2.98 14.52
N TYR A 131 32.52 -3.78 14.46
CA TYR A 131 32.59 -5.15 13.97
C TYR A 131 32.79 -5.24 12.46
N ILE A 132 32.24 -4.30 11.70
CA ILE A 132 32.46 -4.20 10.23
C ILE A 132 33.90 -3.77 9.93
N LEU A 133 34.54 -3.01 10.82
CA LEU A 133 35.90 -2.53 10.69
C LEU A 133 36.93 -3.51 11.27
N ALA A 134 36.59 -4.31 12.26
CA ALA A 134 37.48 -5.25 12.94
C ALA A 134 37.84 -6.52 12.11
N ASP A 135 37.16 -6.77 10.98
CA ASP A 135 37.44 -7.93 10.12
C ASP A 135 38.83 -7.85 9.42
N LYS A 136 39.64 -6.82 9.67
CA LYS A 136 41.04 -6.79 9.17
C LYS A 136 42.05 -7.51 10.05
N GLU A 137 41.73 -7.76 11.34
CA GLU A 137 42.75 -8.29 12.27
C GLU A 137 42.31 -9.37 13.29
N THR A 138 41.03 -9.70 13.46
CA THR A 138 40.62 -10.66 14.53
C THR A 138 39.96 -11.92 14.03
N LYS A 139 40.45 -13.05 14.52
CA LYS A 139 40.07 -14.42 14.15
C LYS A 139 38.85 -14.97 14.90
N SER A 140 38.07 -14.19 15.62
CA SER A 140 36.95 -14.70 16.41
C SER A 140 35.68 -13.87 16.25
N PHE A 141 34.58 -14.53 15.92
CA PHE A 141 33.25 -13.97 16.01
C PHE A 141 32.85 -13.81 17.48
N SER A 142 32.39 -12.64 17.89
CA SER A 142 31.97 -12.40 19.28
C SER A 142 30.46 -12.69 19.48
N ARG A 143 29.98 -12.69 20.74
CA ARG A 143 28.59 -12.99 21.13
C ARG A 143 27.50 -12.11 20.48
N LYS A 144 27.85 -11.09 19.71
CA LYS A 144 26.91 -10.22 18.97
C LYS A 144 26.42 -10.84 17.65
N ASP A 145 27.02 -11.95 17.22
CA ASP A 145 26.73 -12.62 15.94
C ASP A 145 25.37 -13.33 15.89
N GLU A 146 24.70 -13.50 17.02
CA GLU A 146 23.42 -14.22 17.14
C GLU A 146 22.27 -13.56 16.36
N LYS A 147 22.39 -12.25 16.05
CA LYS A 147 21.36 -11.50 15.35
C LYS A 147 21.41 -11.58 13.83
N ILE A 148 22.50 -12.06 13.26
CA ILE A 148 22.71 -12.11 11.79
C ILE A 148 22.05 -13.35 11.18
N PHE A 149 22.01 -14.45 11.96
CA PHE A 149 21.37 -15.69 11.54
C PHE A 149 19.94 -15.77 12.06
N THR A 150 19.00 -16.08 11.19
CA THR A 150 17.58 -16.25 11.52
C THR A 150 17.01 -17.43 10.76
N THR A 151 15.96 -18.04 11.28
CA THR A 151 15.20 -19.06 10.56
C THR A 151 13.92 -18.45 10.00
N LYS A 152 13.56 -18.79 8.75
CA LYS A 152 12.34 -18.32 8.10
C LYS A 152 11.59 -19.48 7.45
N ASN A 153 10.27 -19.49 7.57
CA ASN A 153 9.43 -20.38 6.79
C ASN A 153 9.06 -19.66 5.47
N ILE A 154 9.44 -20.27 4.35
CA ILE A 154 9.18 -19.75 3.01
C ILE A 154 8.50 -20.90 2.23
N ASP A 155 7.27 -20.67 1.78
CA ASP A 155 6.46 -21.64 1.02
C ASP A 155 6.38 -23.04 1.68
N GLY A 156 6.24 -23.07 3.00
CA GLY A 156 6.10 -24.29 3.78
C GLY A 156 7.41 -25.01 4.11
N LYS A 157 8.56 -24.47 3.68
CA LYS A 157 9.90 -24.99 4.07
C LYS A 157 10.59 -24.04 5.03
N LEU A 158 11.30 -24.60 6.00
CA LEU A 158 12.12 -23.86 6.92
C LEU A 158 13.49 -23.57 6.29
N TYR A 159 13.94 -22.32 6.39
CA TYR A 159 15.24 -21.89 5.88
C TYR A 159 16.09 -21.26 6.98
N GLY A 160 17.37 -21.62 7.02
CA GLY A 160 18.40 -20.83 7.68
C GLY A 160 18.78 -19.65 6.76
N VAL A 161 18.71 -18.42 7.26
CA VAL A 161 18.95 -17.20 6.51
C VAL A 161 20.03 -16.38 7.19
N LEU A 162 21.06 -16.00 6.41
CA LEU A 162 22.15 -15.14 6.84
C LEU A 162 22.22 -13.94 5.92
N CYS A 163 22.17 -12.72 6.47
CA CYS A 163 22.35 -11.48 5.75
C CYS A 163 23.70 -10.87 6.13
N VAL A 164 24.54 -10.56 5.15
CA VAL A 164 25.86 -9.97 5.38
C VAL A 164 26.15 -8.81 4.42
N ASP A 165 27.05 -7.90 4.82
CA ASP A 165 27.61 -6.89 3.93
C ASP A 165 28.29 -7.58 2.72
N GLY A 166 28.06 -7.06 1.54
CA GLY A 166 28.62 -7.59 0.30
C GLY A 166 30.15 -7.60 0.23
N LYS A 167 30.83 -6.93 1.16
CA LYS A 167 32.30 -6.95 1.31
C LYS A 167 32.78 -8.24 1.97
N ILE A 168 31.92 -8.97 2.66
CA ILE A 168 32.27 -10.27 3.29
C ILE A 168 32.42 -11.32 2.18
N SER A 169 33.50 -12.12 2.25
CA SER A 169 33.72 -13.21 1.30
C SER A 169 32.67 -14.31 1.47
N ASP A 170 32.23 -14.89 0.35
CA ASP A 170 31.23 -15.95 0.34
C ASP A 170 31.68 -17.15 1.21
N ARG A 171 32.95 -17.48 1.17
CA ARG A 171 33.50 -18.58 1.98
C ARG A 171 33.28 -18.37 3.47
N LYS A 172 33.61 -17.16 4.00
CA LYS A 172 33.42 -16.85 5.43
C LYS A 172 31.94 -16.83 5.81
N ALA A 173 31.09 -16.26 4.96
CA ALA A 173 29.64 -16.21 5.21
C ALA A 173 29.05 -17.61 5.24
N VAL A 174 29.44 -18.48 4.32
CA VAL A 174 28.97 -19.87 4.25
C VAL A 174 29.45 -20.65 5.46
N GLU A 175 30.74 -20.58 5.82
CA GLU A 175 31.28 -21.22 7.02
C GLU A 175 30.51 -20.82 8.29
N TYR A 176 30.18 -19.52 8.42
CA TYR A 176 29.41 -19.02 9.54
C TYR A 176 27.96 -19.53 9.53
N LEU A 177 27.30 -19.54 8.36
CA LEU A 177 25.95 -20.04 8.19
C LEU A 177 25.84 -21.50 8.65
N TYR A 178 26.72 -22.38 8.18
CA TYR A 178 26.71 -23.79 8.55
C TYR A 178 26.97 -23.98 10.05
N LYS A 179 27.91 -23.24 10.62
CA LYS A 179 28.17 -23.25 12.06
C LYS A 179 26.92 -22.88 12.85
N LYS A 180 26.16 -21.86 12.41
CA LYS A 180 24.91 -21.46 13.09
C LYS A 180 23.78 -22.48 12.94
N ILE A 181 23.71 -23.17 11.81
CA ILE A 181 22.76 -24.27 11.58
C ILE A 181 23.02 -25.38 12.61
N GLU A 182 24.25 -25.81 12.76
CA GLU A 182 24.65 -26.84 13.73
C GLU A 182 24.41 -26.39 15.19
N GLU A 183 24.85 -25.19 15.57
CA GLU A 183 24.67 -24.64 16.93
C GLU A 183 23.19 -24.55 17.34
N ASN A 184 22.26 -24.42 16.39
CA ASN A 184 20.83 -24.36 16.65
C ASN A 184 20.10 -25.69 16.44
N ASN A 185 20.83 -26.82 16.33
CA ASN A 185 20.30 -28.18 16.16
C ASN A 185 19.45 -28.33 14.87
N TYR A 186 19.89 -27.69 13.79
CA TYR A 186 19.37 -27.92 12.47
C TYR A 186 20.36 -28.68 11.60
N ILE A 187 19.87 -29.28 10.53
CA ILE A 187 20.67 -29.84 9.43
C ILE A 187 20.16 -29.28 8.12
N GLU A 188 21.03 -29.27 7.13
CA GLU A 188 20.66 -28.87 5.76
C GLU A 188 19.64 -29.83 5.16
N ASP A 189 18.73 -29.29 4.36
CA ASP A 189 17.67 -30.04 3.67
C ASP A 189 17.50 -29.58 2.21
N GLY A 190 18.58 -29.15 1.57
CA GLY A 190 18.62 -28.71 0.19
C GLY A 190 19.78 -27.77 -0.12
N ASP A 191 19.77 -27.23 -1.31
CA ASP A 191 20.88 -26.44 -1.84
C ASP A 191 20.91 -25.00 -1.27
N LEU A 192 22.11 -24.50 -1.04
CA LEU A 192 22.37 -23.12 -0.68
C LEU A 192 22.07 -22.17 -1.86
N SER A 193 21.28 -21.16 -1.62
CA SER A 193 21.06 -20.05 -2.55
C SER A 193 21.66 -18.76 -2.04
N ILE A 194 22.24 -17.97 -2.94
CA ILE A 194 22.84 -16.66 -2.64
C ILE A 194 22.14 -15.61 -3.47
N GLU A 195 21.55 -14.64 -2.79
CA GLU A 195 20.89 -13.49 -3.40
C GLU A 195 21.75 -12.24 -3.13
N VAL A 196 22.12 -11.51 -4.17
CA VAL A 196 22.86 -10.24 -4.03
C VAL A 196 21.94 -9.11 -4.39
N THR A 197 21.73 -8.20 -3.48
CA THR A 197 20.84 -7.06 -3.68
C THR A 197 21.52 -5.74 -3.35
N ASN A 198 21.06 -4.68 -4.02
CA ASN A 198 21.40 -3.30 -3.70
C ASN A 198 20.08 -2.55 -3.45
N PRO A 199 19.62 -2.45 -2.20
CA PRO A 199 18.29 -1.89 -1.88
C PRO A 199 18.13 -0.41 -2.23
N PHE A 200 19.25 0.31 -2.45
CA PHE A 200 19.24 1.74 -2.80
C PHE A 200 19.63 2.02 -4.26
N GLY A 201 19.98 0.99 -5.05
CA GLY A 201 20.38 1.14 -6.44
C GLY A 201 21.51 2.15 -6.61
N GLU A 202 21.37 3.06 -7.58
CA GLU A 202 22.36 4.12 -7.86
C GLU A 202 22.31 5.29 -6.87
N LEU A 203 21.29 5.37 -6.00
CA LEU A 203 21.12 6.45 -5.02
C LEU A 203 22.15 6.39 -3.89
N SER A 204 22.78 5.25 -3.64
CA SER A 204 23.87 5.15 -2.68
C SER A 204 25.20 5.42 -3.37
N LYS A 205 25.93 6.46 -2.95
CA LYS A 205 27.30 6.74 -3.39
C LYS A 205 28.28 5.62 -3.02
N GLU A 206 27.97 4.82 -2.01
CA GLU A 206 28.63 3.58 -1.66
C GLU A 206 27.85 2.42 -2.29
N LYS A 207 28.51 1.60 -3.08
CA LYS A 207 27.97 0.35 -3.65
C LYS A 207 27.79 -0.69 -2.54
N SER A 208 26.94 -0.40 -1.56
CA SER A 208 26.63 -1.30 -0.46
C SER A 208 25.75 -2.43 -1.01
N LYS A 209 26.37 -3.51 -1.42
CA LYS A 209 25.69 -4.75 -1.77
C LYS A 209 25.40 -5.51 -0.49
N ILE A 210 24.22 -6.11 -0.41
CA ILE A 210 23.86 -7.07 0.65
C ILE A 210 23.82 -8.43 0.01
N LYS A 211 24.43 -9.41 0.65
CA LYS A 211 24.33 -10.81 0.27
C LYS A 211 23.44 -11.52 1.26
N ILE A 212 22.45 -12.25 0.75
CA ILE A 212 21.50 -13.03 1.52
C ILE A 212 21.74 -14.49 1.17
N TYR A 213 22.20 -15.25 2.12
CA TYR A 213 22.41 -16.68 2.02
C TYR A 213 21.18 -17.39 2.59
N LYS A 214 20.60 -18.32 1.84
CA LYS A 214 19.43 -19.10 2.24
C LYS A 214 19.71 -20.56 1.97
N ILE A 215 19.50 -21.40 2.97
CA ILE A 215 19.60 -22.83 2.85
C ILE A 215 18.38 -23.49 3.49
N PRO A 216 17.70 -24.43 2.81
CA PRO A 216 16.64 -25.21 3.44
C PRO A 216 17.23 -26.01 4.62
N ILE A 217 16.52 -25.99 5.76
CA ILE A 217 16.94 -26.69 7.00
C ILE A 217 15.78 -27.47 7.57
N LYS A 218 16.10 -28.50 8.36
CA LYS A 218 15.14 -29.24 9.18
C LYS A 218 15.72 -29.48 10.57
N HIS A 219 14.87 -29.69 11.55
CA HIS A 219 15.30 -30.04 12.90
C HIS A 219 16.05 -31.38 12.91
N LEU A 220 17.15 -31.43 13.67
CA LEU A 220 17.85 -32.66 13.94
C LEU A 220 16.93 -33.57 14.81
N THR A 221 16.60 -34.75 14.30
CA THR A 221 15.78 -35.71 15.05
C THR A 221 16.66 -36.56 15.96
N CYS A 222 16.11 -37.03 17.09
CA CYS A 222 16.86 -37.88 18.05
C CYS A 222 17.48 -39.14 17.42
N GLN A 223 16.89 -39.67 16.34
CA GLN A 223 17.42 -40.80 15.60
C GLN A 223 18.71 -40.51 14.83
N GLN A 224 18.94 -39.25 14.45
CA GLN A 224 20.14 -38.83 13.71
C GLN A 224 21.33 -38.48 14.62
N VAL A 225 21.08 -38.24 15.92
CA VAL A 225 22.12 -37.93 16.91
C VAL A 225 22.83 -39.18 17.40
N THR A 226 22.16 -40.36 17.37
CA THR A 226 22.67 -41.57 17.99
C THR A 226 23.45 -42.48 17.05
N GLY A 227 23.41 -42.25 15.73
CA GLY A 227 24.21 -43.04 14.77
C GLY A 227 23.97 -44.57 14.85
N LEU A 228 22.87 -45.00 15.45
CA LEU A 228 22.49 -46.39 15.60
C LEU A 228 21.41 -46.74 14.59
N GLU A 229 21.78 -47.47 13.53
CA GLU A 229 20.85 -48.30 12.80
C GLU A 229 20.20 -49.35 13.71
#